data_1ff9da27436ed6028b5432bc507bbc62
#
_entry.id   1ff9da27436ed6028b5432bc507bbc62
#
_cell.length_a   1.000
_cell.length_b   1.000
_cell.length_c   1.000
_cell.angle_alpha   90.00
_cell.angle_beta   90.00
_cell.angle_gamma   90.00
#
_symmetry.space_group_name_H-M   'P 1'
#
loop_
_entity.id
_entity.type
_entity.pdbx_description
1 polymer ?
#
loop_
_entity_poly.entity_id
_entity_poly.type
_entity_poly.pdbx_seq_one_letter_code
_entity_poly.pdbx_strand_id
1 'polypeptide(L)'
;IRRLSEAGKIDTAPLEGAWERYLIQTVANPLPGIRKALVIAGSDRRGAAYGLFTLSELIGVSPWYWWADVPVKKHAALHVDAPPTYSQTPSVRYRGIFLNDEDWGLTPWASQTFEPERGNIGPRTYAKVCELLLRLKANYLAPAMHPVSTSFNQIPENKLVADTFAIVMGSTHCEPLLLNTASEWDTQTMGPWNYDKNKEGINRVLTQRVRENSPYENVYTLALRGLHDGAMSTTLPMHEKVRMLQQALLDQRQILAENIDRPVETVPQAFTPYKEVLEIYSNGLELPDDVTIVWPDDNYGYMKRLSGVREQRRTGRSGVYYHVSYLGVPHSYLWFSTTPPSLMYEELRKAYDTTADRLWLLNCGDLKGSEMQVSLFLDMAWDIGRFTADNVVTYPARWLAGIFGEAYYDRLEAMTREHLRLAFPRKPEYMGWGYHWNRFDHNCEQLTDTDFSFTNYDEAPRRLEAYRKLGARAEALLHEIGDEARPAFYQLVYYPLRGAELMNRMTLGGQRHRWYARQGRAATKCRARRGAALLRQPAGHHPGV
;
A
#
# COMPACT_ATOMS: atom_id res chain seq x y z
N ILE A 1 27.36 17.93 13.24
CA ILE A 1 26.48 17.63 14.35
C ILE A 1 27.28 17.49 15.64
N ARG A 2 28.25 16.54 15.76
CA ARG A 2 29.05 16.29 16.96
C ARG A 2 29.64 17.57 17.56
N ARG A 3 30.35 18.41 16.75
CA ARG A 3 30.93 19.69 17.21
C ARG A 3 29.88 20.67 17.77
N LEU A 4 28.68 20.69 17.23
CA LEU A 4 27.59 21.53 17.71
C LEU A 4 27.05 21.05 19.06
N SER A 5 26.95 19.72 19.24
CA SER A 5 26.54 19.10 20.49
C SER A 5 27.59 19.32 21.58
N GLU A 6 28.88 19.06 21.32
CA GLU A 6 29.99 19.28 22.24
C GLU A 6 30.10 20.75 22.66
N ALA A 7 29.73 21.68 21.78
CA ALA A 7 29.70 23.13 22.08
C ALA A 7 28.37 23.57 22.74
N GLY A 8 27.48 22.67 23.11
CA GLY A 8 26.19 22.95 23.75
C GLY A 8 25.21 23.78 22.90
N LYS A 9 25.39 23.79 21.57
CA LYS A 9 24.55 24.55 20.64
C LYS A 9 23.30 23.78 20.18
N ILE A 10 23.35 22.47 20.25
CA ILE A 10 22.22 21.57 20.04
C ILE A 10 22.27 20.48 21.11
N ASP A 11 21.11 19.96 21.49
CA ASP A 11 20.99 18.79 22.35
C ASP A 11 20.72 17.55 21.50
N THR A 12 21.64 16.57 21.52
CA THR A 12 21.49 15.30 20.78
C THR A 12 21.07 14.14 21.68
N ALA A 13 21.00 14.32 23.00
CA ALA A 13 20.64 13.25 23.94
C ALA A 13 19.30 12.58 23.63
N PRO A 14 18.23 13.30 23.21
CA PRO A 14 16.97 12.64 22.81
C PRO A 14 17.06 11.78 21.55
N LEU A 15 18.15 11.86 20.78
CA LEU A 15 18.36 11.07 19.56
C LEU A 15 19.19 9.80 19.83
N GLU A 16 19.92 9.75 20.94
CA GLU A 16 20.84 8.64 21.24
C GLU A 16 20.06 7.35 21.49
N GLY A 17 20.40 6.28 20.73
CA GLY A 17 19.73 5.00 20.83
C GLY A 17 18.27 4.99 20.32
N ALA A 18 17.75 6.14 19.90
CA ALA A 18 16.41 6.22 19.35
C ALA A 18 16.35 5.66 17.92
N TRP A 19 15.17 5.14 17.55
CA TRP A 19 14.90 4.63 16.21
C TRP A 19 14.24 5.72 15.36
N GLU A 20 14.91 6.16 14.29
CA GLU A 20 14.40 7.06 13.24
C GLU A 20 13.83 8.39 13.76
N ARG A 21 14.39 8.94 14.85
CA ARG A 21 14.06 10.27 15.33
C ARG A 21 14.93 11.34 14.67
N TYR A 22 14.43 12.55 14.66
CA TYR A 22 15.19 13.72 14.19
C TYR A 22 14.93 14.96 15.04
N LEU A 23 15.88 15.90 14.95
CA LEU A 23 15.82 17.27 15.45
C LEU A 23 15.89 18.22 14.26
N ILE A 24 15.03 19.23 14.25
CA ILE A 24 15.15 20.43 13.40
C ILE A 24 15.32 21.63 14.32
N GLN A 25 16.40 22.43 14.11
CA GLN A 25 16.68 23.59 14.96
C GLN A 25 17.46 24.64 14.19
N THR A 26 17.08 25.92 14.38
CA THR A 26 17.91 27.05 13.98
C THR A 26 18.98 27.35 15.04
N VAL A 27 20.24 27.42 14.63
CA VAL A 27 21.39 27.65 15.52
C VAL A 27 22.10 28.93 15.14
N ALA A 28 22.29 29.82 16.13
CA ALA A 28 23.09 31.04 15.98
C ALA A 28 24.58 30.73 16.10
N ASN A 29 25.38 31.33 15.23
CA ASN A 29 26.84 31.19 15.18
C ASN A 29 27.31 29.73 15.25
N PRO A 30 26.78 28.84 14.38
CA PRO A 30 27.07 27.41 14.46
C PRO A 30 28.54 27.09 14.23
N LEU A 31 29.20 27.80 13.33
CA LEU A 31 30.60 27.68 12.97
C LEU A 31 31.21 29.07 12.77
N PRO A 32 32.56 29.23 12.84
CA PRO A 32 33.23 30.47 12.53
C PRO A 32 32.80 31.04 11.17
N GLY A 33 32.44 32.31 11.12
CA GLY A 33 32.00 32.97 9.89
C GLY A 33 30.55 32.73 9.47
N ILE A 34 29.80 31.81 10.13
CA ILE A 34 28.39 31.52 9.84
C ILE A 34 27.53 32.10 10.96
N ARG A 35 26.75 33.15 10.66
CA ARG A 35 25.91 33.85 11.64
C ARG A 35 24.70 33.02 12.11
N LYS A 36 24.09 32.26 11.20
CA LYS A 36 22.89 31.43 11.48
C LYS A 36 22.82 30.25 10.53
N ALA A 37 22.41 29.07 11.02
CA ALA A 37 22.14 27.90 10.18
C ALA A 37 20.93 27.12 10.69
N LEU A 38 20.19 26.54 9.78
CA LEU A 38 19.22 25.47 10.09
C LEU A 38 19.98 24.15 10.19
N VAL A 39 19.80 23.45 11.29
CA VAL A 39 20.42 22.15 11.57
C VAL A 39 19.34 21.09 11.58
N ILE A 40 19.55 20.01 10.82
CA ILE A 40 18.75 18.79 10.86
C ILE A 40 19.68 17.68 11.32
N ALA A 41 19.34 17.01 12.42
CA ALA A 41 20.08 15.88 12.97
C ALA A 41 19.15 14.67 13.14
N GLY A 42 19.58 13.51 12.67
CA GLY A 42 18.86 12.25 12.85
C GLY A 42 19.57 11.34 13.86
N SER A 43 18.83 10.49 14.55
CA SER A 43 19.36 9.37 15.35
C SER A 43 20.06 8.34 14.46
N ASP A 44 19.64 8.23 13.21
CA ASP A 44 20.17 7.37 12.16
C ASP A 44 19.99 8.05 10.79
N ARG A 45 20.38 7.35 9.70
CA ARG A 45 20.29 7.86 8.33
C ARG A 45 18.85 8.17 7.90
N ARG A 46 17.84 7.39 8.34
CA ARG A 46 16.43 7.63 8.03
C ARG A 46 15.87 8.80 8.84
N GLY A 47 16.19 8.90 10.11
CA GLY A 47 15.81 10.06 10.91
C GLY A 47 16.27 11.38 10.29
N ALA A 48 17.51 11.43 9.78
CA ALA A 48 18.01 12.62 9.08
C ALA A 48 17.21 12.90 7.78
N ALA A 49 16.91 11.88 6.99
CA ALA A 49 16.09 12.00 5.78
C ALA A 49 14.65 12.48 6.12
N TYR A 50 14.02 11.93 7.15
CA TYR A 50 12.68 12.37 7.58
C TYR A 50 12.65 13.83 8.04
N GLY A 51 13.69 14.28 8.75
CA GLY A 51 13.81 15.69 9.10
C GLY A 51 13.90 16.59 7.87
N LEU A 52 14.68 16.20 6.85
CA LEU A 52 14.80 16.90 5.59
C LEU A 52 13.46 16.93 4.83
N PHE A 53 12.77 15.78 4.71
CA PHE A 53 11.49 15.71 4.00
C PHE A 53 10.35 16.39 4.77
N THR A 54 10.41 16.43 6.10
CA THR A 54 9.48 17.25 6.90
C THR A 54 9.64 18.73 6.58
N LEU A 55 10.88 19.22 6.51
CA LEU A 55 11.13 20.60 6.07
C LEU A 55 10.62 20.81 4.64
N SER A 56 10.91 19.88 3.72
CA SER A 56 10.45 19.95 2.34
C SER A 56 8.92 20.06 2.23
N GLU A 57 8.18 19.32 3.03
CA GLU A 57 6.71 19.40 3.09
C GLU A 57 6.24 20.75 3.65
N LEU A 58 6.84 21.20 4.76
CA LEU A 58 6.51 22.49 5.38
C LEU A 58 6.71 23.70 4.45
N ILE A 59 7.66 23.63 3.54
CA ILE A 59 7.90 24.69 2.54
C ILE A 59 7.07 24.49 1.26
N GLY A 60 6.17 23.51 1.20
CA GLY A 60 5.18 23.37 0.15
C GLY A 60 5.46 22.30 -0.92
N VAL A 61 6.36 21.33 -0.64
CA VAL A 61 6.57 20.17 -1.52
C VAL A 61 5.81 18.98 -0.95
N SER A 62 4.66 18.67 -1.52
CA SER A 62 3.85 17.50 -1.13
C SER A 62 4.63 16.20 -1.32
N PRO A 63 4.45 15.18 -0.45
CA PRO A 63 4.92 13.81 -0.74
C PRO A 63 4.47 13.29 -2.11
N TRP A 64 3.30 13.72 -2.56
CA TRP A 64 2.66 13.28 -3.80
C TRP A 64 2.95 14.16 -5.03
N TYR A 65 3.97 15.04 -4.93
CA TYR A 65 4.31 15.96 -6.03
C TYR A 65 4.60 15.23 -7.35
N TRP A 66 5.18 14.03 -7.28
CA TRP A 66 5.52 13.21 -8.45
C TRP A 66 4.40 12.23 -8.82
N TRP A 67 3.91 11.46 -7.87
CA TRP A 67 2.96 10.37 -8.15
C TRP A 67 1.52 10.84 -8.41
N ALA A 68 1.13 12.01 -7.96
CA ALA A 68 -0.19 12.57 -8.14
C ALA A 68 -0.19 14.00 -8.70
N ASP A 69 0.93 14.42 -9.32
CA ASP A 69 1.08 15.72 -9.99
C ASP A 69 0.72 16.93 -9.09
N VAL A 70 0.90 16.78 -7.77
CA VAL A 70 0.62 17.87 -6.83
C VAL A 70 1.63 18.99 -7.04
N PRO A 71 1.19 20.22 -7.40
CA PRO A 71 2.09 21.30 -7.70
C PRO A 71 2.91 21.72 -6.48
N VAL A 72 4.18 22.01 -6.72
CA VAL A 72 5.07 22.57 -5.68
C VAL A 72 4.73 24.04 -5.49
N LYS A 73 4.46 24.45 -4.24
CA LYS A 73 4.19 25.84 -3.91
C LYS A 73 5.44 26.69 -4.13
N LYS A 74 5.33 27.72 -4.96
CA LYS A 74 6.43 28.64 -5.26
C LYS A 74 6.43 29.80 -4.27
N HIS A 75 7.59 30.10 -3.69
CA HIS A 75 7.80 31.21 -2.77
C HIS A 75 8.90 32.13 -3.31
N ALA A 76 8.69 33.44 -3.27
CA ALA A 76 9.72 34.44 -3.64
C ALA A 76 10.88 34.43 -2.63
N ALA A 77 10.62 34.14 -1.36
CA ALA A 77 11.61 33.96 -0.30
C ALA A 77 11.11 32.96 0.73
N LEU A 78 12.02 32.20 1.32
CA LEU A 78 11.73 31.29 2.42
C LEU A 78 12.47 31.76 3.67
N HIS A 79 11.75 31.93 4.77
CA HIS A 79 12.30 32.24 6.07
C HIS A 79 11.98 31.08 7.01
N VAL A 80 13.04 30.42 7.49
CA VAL A 80 12.91 29.32 8.44
C VAL A 80 13.57 29.70 9.73
N ASP A 81 12.81 29.74 10.82
CA ASP A 81 13.28 29.89 12.17
C ASP A 81 12.61 28.85 13.06
N ALA A 82 13.35 27.80 13.38
CA ALA A 82 12.84 26.64 14.10
C ALA A 82 13.46 26.59 15.51
N PRO A 83 12.65 26.65 16.59
CA PRO A 83 13.11 26.25 17.92
C PRO A 83 13.52 24.77 17.90
N PRO A 84 14.22 24.25 18.91
CA PRO A 84 14.53 22.85 19.01
C PRO A 84 13.25 21.99 18.90
N THR A 85 13.08 21.30 17.79
CA THR A 85 11.88 20.49 17.47
C THR A 85 12.30 19.05 17.21
N TYR A 86 11.91 18.15 18.11
CA TYR A 86 12.18 16.72 18.00
C TYR A 86 10.94 15.98 17.48
N SER A 87 11.16 15.01 16.60
CA SER A 87 10.11 14.04 16.29
C SER A 87 9.93 13.04 17.44
N GLN A 88 8.76 12.40 17.49
CA GLN A 88 8.61 11.19 18.30
C GLN A 88 9.35 9.99 17.65
N THR A 89 9.47 8.90 18.40
CA THR A 89 9.77 7.58 17.85
C THR A 89 8.55 7.07 17.10
N PRO A 90 8.68 6.47 15.92
CA PRO A 90 7.55 5.88 15.20
C PRO A 90 6.79 4.85 16.04
N SER A 91 5.46 4.84 15.92
CA SER A 91 4.60 3.84 16.59
C SER A 91 4.87 2.43 16.10
N VAL A 92 5.21 2.27 14.83
CA VAL A 92 5.51 0.99 14.19
C VAL A 92 6.95 0.98 13.67
N ARG A 93 7.70 -0.08 13.99
CA ARG A 93 9.13 -0.15 13.67
C ARG A 93 9.41 -0.24 12.16
N TYR A 94 8.82 -1.21 11.47
CA TYR A 94 8.88 -1.36 10.01
C TYR A 94 7.51 -1.03 9.45
N ARG A 95 7.44 -0.06 8.54
CA ARG A 95 6.20 0.45 7.98
C ARG A 95 6.40 0.79 6.50
N GLY A 96 5.53 0.28 5.68
CA GLY A 96 5.70 0.45 4.24
C GLY A 96 4.60 -0.20 3.42
N ILE A 97 4.91 -0.35 2.15
CA ILE A 97 3.95 -0.84 1.17
C ILE A 97 4.42 -2.15 0.52
N PHE A 98 3.45 -2.92 0.08
CA PHE A 98 3.62 -3.94 -0.94
C PHE A 98 3.15 -3.38 -2.27
N LEU A 99 4.09 -3.26 -3.18
CA LEU A 99 3.86 -2.80 -4.55
C LEU A 99 3.49 -4.02 -5.39
N ASN A 100 2.25 -4.46 -5.28
CA ASN A 100 1.84 -5.74 -5.86
C ASN A 100 1.94 -5.77 -7.39
N ASP A 101 1.65 -4.65 -8.07
CA ASP A 101 1.68 -4.47 -9.52
C ASP A 101 0.77 -5.44 -10.28
N GLU A 102 -0.50 -5.12 -10.39
CA GLU A 102 -1.52 -5.93 -11.03
C GLU A 102 -1.70 -5.63 -12.53
N ASP A 103 -0.67 -5.08 -13.18
CA ASP A 103 -0.59 -4.86 -14.64
C ASP A 103 -1.64 -3.90 -15.24
N TRP A 104 -2.21 -3.02 -14.46
CA TRP A 104 -3.15 -2.04 -15.01
C TRP A 104 -2.63 -0.60 -14.99
N GLY A 105 -1.65 -0.28 -14.14
CA GLY A 105 -1.13 1.07 -13.94
C GLY A 105 0.37 1.18 -13.95
N LEU A 106 1.05 0.57 -12.98
CA LEU A 106 2.47 0.81 -12.74
C LEU A 106 3.38 0.26 -13.84
N THR A 107 3.30 -1.03 -14.16
CA THR A 107 4.11 -1.63 -15.24
C THR A 107 3.84 -1.02 -16.61
N PRO A 108 2.59 -0.80 -17.07
CA PRO A 108 2.34 -0.12 -18.33
C PRO A 108 2.95 1.28 -18.38
N TRP A 109 2.83 2.06 -17.30
CA TRP A 109 3.44 3.39 -17.24
C TRP A 109 4.97 3.33 -17.23
N ALA A 110 5.58 2.47 -16.41
CA ALA A 110 7.02 2.33 -16.33
C ALA A 110 7.60 1.89 -17.69
N SER A 111 7.04 0.83 -18.28
CA SER A 111 7.54 0.24 -19.54
C SER A 111 7.37 1.12 -20.77
N GLN A 112 6.32 1.96 -20.80
CA GLN A 112 6.02 2.76 -22.00
C GLN A 112 6.43 4.22 -21.87
N THR A 113 6.53 4.76 -20.65
CA THR A 113 6.71 6.19 -20.42
C THR A 113 7.98 6.51 -19.63
N PHE A 114 8.24 5.80 -18.51
CA PHE A 114 9.27 6.22 -17.56
C PHE A 114 10.62 5.51 -17.73
N GLU A 115 10.60 4.20 -17.99
CA GLU A 115 11.79 3.37 -18.29
C GLU A 115 11.59 2.56 -19.58
N PRO A 116 11.23 3.20 -20.73
CA PRO A 116 10.95 2.49 -21.98
C PRO A 116 12.17 1.72 -22.50
N GLU A 117 13.39 2.18 -22.18
CA GLU A 117 14.63 1.50 -22.51
C GLU A 117 14.76 0.13 -21.83
N ARG A 118 14.09 -0.07 -20.70
CA ARG A 118 14.02 -1.34 -19.97
C ARG A 118 12.77 -2.16 -20.32
N GLY A 119 11.71 -1.48 -20.72
CA GLY A 119 10.42 -2.11 -21.02
C GLY A 119 9.73 -2.76 -19.80
N ASN A 120 10.12 -2.37 -18.59
CA ASN A 120 9.58 -2.89 -17.33
C ASN A 120 9.90 -1.94 -16.16
N ILE A 121 9.42 -2.29 -14.95
CA ILE A 121 9.82 -1.62 -13.71
C ILE A 121 11.30 -1.85 -13.45
N GLY A 122 12.04 -0.77 -13.21
CA GLY A 122 13.46 -0.81 -12.98
C GLY A 122 13.94 0.15 -11.87
N PRO A 123 15.26 0.37 -11.77
CA PRO A 123 15.86 1.14 -10.69
C PRO A 123 15.38 2.61 -10.62
N ARG A 124 15.02 3.23 -11.76
CA ARG A 124 14.47 4.59 -11.75
C ARG A 124 13.07 4.63 -11.13
N THR A 125 12.22 3.66 -11.45
CA THR A 125 10.89 3.52 -10.84
C THR A 125 11.01 3.24 -9.34
N TYR A 126 11.87 2.30 -8.93
CA TYR A 126 12.10 2.03 -7.51
C TYR A 126 12.70 3.23 -6.77
N ALA A 127 13.54 4.04 -7.39
CA ALA A 127 14.04 5.28 -6.80
C ALA A 127 12.89 6.26 -6.46
N LYS A 128 11.90 6.39 -7.36
CA LYS A 128 10.71 7.23 -7.11
C LYS A 128 9.78 6.66 -6.04
N VAL A 129 9.66 5.34 -5.97
CA VAL A 129 8.93 4.66 -4.87
C VAL A 129 9.65 4.88 -3.53
N CYS A 130 10.96 4.67 -3.48
CA CYS A 130 11.76 4.87 -2.26
C CYS A 130 11.72 6.34 -1.79
N GLU A 131 11.78 7.30 -2.70
CA GLU A 131 11.61 8.72 -2.37
C GLU A 131 10.24 8.99 -1.73
N LEU A 132 9.16 8.47 -2.32
CA LEU A 132 7.81 8.60 -1.76
C LEU A 132 7.73 8.02 -0.35
N LEU A 133 8.27 6.82 -0.14
CA LEU A 133 8.28 6.17 1.16
C LEU A 133 8.97 7.03 2.22
N LEU A 134 10.15 7.59 1.92
CA LEU A 134 10.85 8.47 2.85
C LEU A 134 10.07 9.77 3.13
N ARG A 135 9.40 10.34 2.12
CA ARG A 135 8.54 11.52 2.30
C ARG A 135 7.34 11.22 3.20
N LEU A 136 6.80 10.02 3.13
CA LEU A 136 5.72 9.51 3.99
C LEU A 136 6.24 8.89 5.31
N LYS A 137 7.53 9.07 5.64
CA LYS A 137 8.18 8.52 6.84
C LYS A 137 8.06 6.99 6.96
N ALA A 138 7.99 6.31 5.83
CA ALA A 138 8.07 4.86 5.73
C ALA A 138 9.53 4.40 5.54
N ASN A 139 9.80 3.14 5.85
CA ASN A 139 11.13 2.55 5.79
C ASN A 139 11.17 1.16 5.15
N TYR A 140 10.03 0.62 4.72
CA TYR A 140 9.91 -0.78 4.30
C TYR A 140 9.24 -0.89 2.93
N LEU A 141 9.74 -1.80 2.09
CA LEU A 141 9.19 -2.11 0.77
C LEU A 141 9.20 -3.61 0.51
N ALA A 142 8.03 -4.18 0.20
CA ALA A 142 7.91 -5.43 -0.53
C ALA A 142 7.71 -5.09 -2.02
N PRO A 143 8.60 -5.54 -2.92
CA PRO A 143 8.57 -5.16 -4.33
C PRO A 143 7.52 -5.92 -5.13
N ALA A 144 7.32 -5.53 -6.39
CA ALA A 144 6.44 -6.19 -7.35
C ALA A 144 6.75 -7.68 -7.49
N MET A 145 5.70 -8.52 -7.45
CA MET A 145 5.85 -9.97 -7.43
C MET A 145 5.17 -10.71 -8.60
N HIS A 146 4.26 -10.08 -9.33
CA HIS A 146 3.57 -10.73 -10.42
C HIS A 146 4.48 -10.97 -11.64
N PRO A 147 4.22 -12.01 -12.47
CA PRO A 147 5.07 -12.35 -13.62
C PRO A 147 5.15 -11.26 -14.69
N VAL A 148 4.24 -10.29 -14.70
CA VAL A 148 4.31 -9.12 -15.57
C VAL A 148 5.51 -8.24 -15.25
N SER A 149 5.94 -8.22 -14.00
CA SER A 149 7.09 -7.44 -13.54
C SER A 149 8.36 -8.29 -13.51
N THR A 150 9.47 -7.72 -13.98
CA THR A 150 10.78 -8.31 -13.71
C THR A 150 11.03 -8.30 -12.20
N SER A 151 11.40 -9.44 -11.62
CA SER A 151 11.57 -9.51 -10.17
C SER A 151 12.70 -8.60 -9.70
N PHE A 152 12.53 -8.05 -8.49
CA PHE A 152 13.43 -7.04 -7.93
C PHE A 152 14.89 -7.46 -7.92
N ASN A 153 15.18 -8.70 -7.54
CA ASN A 153 16.54 -9.20 -7.40
C ASN A 153 17.20 -9.64 -8.72
N GLN A 154 16.42 -9.78 -9.81
CA GLN A 154 16.98 -10.03 -11.15
C GLN A 154 17.70 -8.79 -11.72
N ILE A 155 17.42 -7.60 -11.18
CA ILE A 155 18.07 -6.35 -11.55
C ILE A 155 18.97 -5.91 -10.39
N PRO A 156 20.30 -6.12 -10.47
CA PRO A 156 21.21 -5.84 -9.34
C PRO A 156 21.18 -4.39 -8.86
N GLU A 157 20.89 -3.45 -9.75
CA GLU A 157 20.81 -2.02 -9.43
C GLU A 157 19.64 -1.68 -8.48
N ASN A 158 18.56 -2.47 -8.48
CA ASN A 158 17.41 -2.21 -7.62
C ASN A 158 17.78 -2.22 -6.12
N LYS A 159 18.59 -3.20 -5.69
CA LYS A 159 19.02 -3.28 -4.28
C LYS A 159 19.98 -2.15 -3.90
N LEU A 160 20.80 -1.67 -4.85
CA LEU A 160 21.66 -0.51 -4.64
C LEU A 160 20.83 0.78 -4.44
N VAL A 161 19.77 0.93 -5.23
CA VAL A 161 18.81 2.03 -5.07
C VAL A 161 18.15 1.97 -3.69
N ALA A 162 17.60 0.82 -3.31
CA ALA A 162 16.95 0.67 -2.01
C ALA A 162 17.90 1.01 -0.86
N ASP A 163 19.13 0.53 -0.89
CA ASP A 163 20.15 0.84 0.12
C ASP A 163 20.53 2.34 0.13
N THR A 164 20.70 2.95 -1.04
CA THR A 164 20.96 4.40 -1.17
C THR A 164 19.88 5.23 -0.50
N PHE A 165 18.61 4.85 -0.66
CA PHE A 165 17.48 5.49 0.01
C PHE A 165 17.23 4.98 1.44
N ALA A 166 18.09 4.10 1.97
CA ALA A 166 17.94 3.51 3.29
C ALA A 166 16.60 2.78 3.51
N ILE A 167 16.03 2.19 2.46
CA ILE A 167 14.81 1.39 2.53
C ILE A 167 15.16 -0.06 2.87
N VAL A 168 14.47 -0.58 3.89
CA VAL A 168 14.55 -1.99 4.28
C VAL A 168 13.73 -2.81 3.30
N MET A 169 14.35 -3.78 2.65
CA MET A 169 13.65 -4.65 1.72
C MET A 169 13.02 -5.84 2.43
N GLY A 170 11.85 -6.22 1.98
CA GLY A 170 11.18 -7.44 2.40
C GLY A 170 10.54 -8.17 1.25
N SER A 171 9.73 -9.14 1.58
CA SER A 171 8.92 -9.89 0.62
C SER A 171 7.58 -10.29 1.25
N THR A 172 6.72 -10.86 0.44
CA THR A 172 5.38 -11.23 0.87
C THR A 172 5.33 -12.68 1.41
N HIS A 173 4.14 -13.07 1.86
CA HIS A 173 3.82 -14.37 2.46
C HIS A 173 4.11 -15.60 1.58
N CYS A 174 4.37 -15.41 0.28
CA CYS A 174 4.66 -16.49 -0.68
C CYS A 174 6.08 -16.43 -1.25
N GLU A 175 6.90 -15.49 -0.80
CA GLU A 175 8.25 -15.24 -1.30
C GLU A 175 9.29 -15.47 -0.18
N PRO A 176 9.67 -16.73 0.11
CA PRO A 176 10.60 -17.02 1.19
C PRO A 176 11.97 -16.39 0.95
N LEU A 177 12.52 -15.80 2.02
CA LEU A 177 13.89 -15.25 2.04
C LEU A 177 14.20 -14.32 0.85
N LEU A 178 13.23 -13.49 0.42
CA LEU A 178 13.33 -12.54 -0.70
C LEU A 178 13.39 -13.20 -2.10
N LEU A 179 13.01 -14.46 -2.24
CA LEU A 179 12.93 -15.13 -3.52
C LEU A 179 11.54 -14.92 -4.14
N ASN A 180 11.46 -14.29 -5.30
CA ASN A 180 10.23 -14.23 -6.09
C ASN A 180 9.99 -15.57 -6.78
N THR A 181 9.04 -16.34 -6.25
CA THR A 181 8.76 -17.69 -6.78
C THR A 181 8.02 -17.68 -8.12
N ALA A 182 7.44 -16.54 -8.52
CA ALA A 182 6.67 -16.43 -9.76
C ALA A 182 7.56 -16.32 -11.01
N SER A 183 8.70 -15.65 -10.89
CA SER A 183 9.58 -15.35 -12.03
C SER A 183 11.02 -15.81 -11.86
N GLU A 184 11.45 -16.23 -10.66
CA GLU A 184 12.81 -16.68 -10.39
C GLU A 184 12.92 -18.21 -10.19
N TRP A 185 11.80 -18.93 -10.20
CA TRP A 185 11.81 -20.39 -10.09
C TRP A 185 11.39 -21.05 -11.42
N ASP A 186 12.32 -21.75 -12.03
CA ASP A 186 12.07 -22.56 -13.22
C ASP A 186 11.94 -24.05 -12.84
N THR A 187 10.76 -24.60 -12.97
CA THR A 187 10.49 -25.98 -12.64
C THR A 187 11.20 -27.00 -13.53
N GLN A 188 11.61 -26.61 -14.74
CA GLN A 188 12.32 -27.49 -15.68
C GLN A 188 13.78 -27.68 -15.28
N THR A 189 14.43 -26.63 -14.80
CA THR A 189 15.86 -26.65 -14.45
C THR A 189 16.11 -26.83 -12.97
N MET A 190 15.20 -26.30 -12.10
CA MET A 190 15.34 -26.32 -10.63
C MET A 190 14.52 -27.44 -9.97
N GLY A 191 13.68 -28.16 -10.75
CA GLY A 191 12.78 -29.19 -10.23
C GLY A 191 11.48 -28.62 -9.64
N PRO A 192 10.60 -29.48 -9.08
CA PRO A 192 9.31 -29.05 -8.58
C PRO A 192 9.46 -28.12 -7.38
N TRP A 193 8.60 -27.07 -7.32
CA TRP A 193 8.43 -26.27 -6.11
C TRP A 193 7.55 -27.04 -5.11
N ASN A 194 8.14 -28.08 -4.53
CA ASN A 194 7.48 -28.96 -3.56
C ASN A 194 8.51 -29.42 -2.54
N TYR A 195 8.32 -29.05 -1.27
CA TYR A 195 9.31 -29.24 -0.23
C TYR A 195 9.54 -30.72 0.12
N ASP A 196 8.51 -31.58 -0.03
CA ASP A 196 8.64 -33.03 0.19
C ASP A 196 9.55 -33.70 -0.85
N LYS A 197 9.60 -33.14 -2.07
CA LYS A 197 10.26 -33.77 -3.22
C LYS A 197 11.57 -33.12 -3.62
N ASN A 198 11.79 -31.85 -3.25
CA ASN A 198 12.91 -31.05 -3.73
C ASN A 198 13.47 -30.10 -2.66
N LYS A 199 13.53 -30.55 -1.41
CA LYS A 199 14.01 -29.76 -0.26
C LYS A 199 15.41 -29.16 -0.53
N GLU A 200 16.36 -30.00 -0.98
CA GLU A 200 17.74 -29.58 -1.22
C GLU A 200 17.84 -28.55 -2.36
N GLY A 201 17.06 -28.73 -3.42
CA GLY A 201 17.01 -27.76 -4.53
C GLY A 201 16.48 -26.42 -4.08
N ILE A 202 15.38 -26.41 -3.32
CA ILE A 202 14.79 -25.19 -2.77
C ILE A 202 15.77 -24.50 -1.81
N ASN A 203 16.33 -25.21 -0.85
CA ASN A 203 17.26 -24.63 0.14
C ASN A 203 18.54 -24.08 -0.51
N ARG A 204 19.05 -24.71 -1.57
CA ARG A 204 20.19 -24.20 -2.32
C ARG A 204 19.90 -22.84 -2.93
N VAL A 205 18.73 -22.66 -3.56
CA VAL A 205 18.35 -21.38 -4.18
C VAL A 205 18.11 -20.31 -3.12
N LEU A 206 17.46 -20.67 -2.02
CA LEU A 206 17.25 -19.75 -0.89
C LEU A 206 18.58 -19.32 -0.25
N THR A 207 19.55 -20.24 -0.11
CA THR A 207 20.90 -19.92 0.38
C THR A 207 21.60 -18.91 -0.52
N GLN A 208 21.52 -19.11 -1.84
CA GLN A 208 22.08 -18.16 -2.81
C GLN A 208 21.44 -16.78 -2.65
N ARG A 209 20.12 -16.71 -2.54
CA ARG A 209 19.38 -15.46 -2.37
C ARG A 209 19.77 -14.72 -1.10
N VAL A 210 19.92 -15.42 0.02
CA VAL A 210 20.36 -14.80 1.28
C VAL A 210 21.78 -14.24 1.14
N ARG A 211 22.71 -14.97 0.55
CA ARG A 211 24.09 -14.48 0.30
C ARG A 211 24.12 -13.19 -0.53
N GLU A 212 23.30 -13.11 -1.56
CA GLU A 212 23.21 -11.93 -2.43
C GLU A 212 22.65 -10.68 -1.73
N ASN A 213 21.83 -10.88 -0.71
CA ASN A 213 21.15 -9.80 -0.03
C ASN A 213 21.67 -9.53 1.40
N SER A 214 22.52 -10.39 1.98
CA SER A 214 23.03 -10.24 3.33
C SER A 214 23.77 -8.91 3.61
N PRO A 215 24.40 -8.22 2.64
CA PRO A 215 25.02 -6.92 2.88
C PRO A 215 24.04 -5.78 3.11
N TYR A 216 22.74 -5.96 2.79
CA TYR A 216 21.72 -4.90 2.81
C TYR A 216 20.77 -5.06 3.99
N GLU A 217 20.02 -4.00 4.31
CA GLU A 217 18.98 -4.06 5.35
C GLU A 217 17.74 -4.79 4.83
N ASN A 218 17.39 -5.91 5.46
CA ASN A 218 16.23 -6.73 5.07
C ASN A 218 15.42 -7.18 6.28
N VAL A 219 14.12 -7.44 6.06
CA VAL A 219 13.28 -8.32 6.87
C VAL A 219 13.03 -9.58 6.07
N TYR A 220 13.52 -10.71 6.54
CA TYR A 220 13.41 -11.99 5.83
C TYR A 220 12.07 -12.66 6.12
N THR A 221 11.29 -12.90 5.08
CA THR A 221 10.03 -13.66 5.20
C THR A 221 10.34 -15.15 5.31
N LEU A 222 9.89 -15.77 6.39
CA LEU A 222 9.85 -17.22 6.53
C LEU A 222 8.51 -17.71 5.97
N ALA A 223 8.54 -18.50 4.92
CA ALA A 223 7.33 -18.91 4.22
C ALA A 223 7.50 -20.21 3.43
N LEU A 224 6.40 -20.89 3.21
CA LEU A 224 6.29 -21.93 2.19
C LEU A 224 4.84 -21.97 1.70
N ARG A 225 4.62 -21.57 0.45
CA ARG A 225 3.34 -21.70 -0.27
C ARG A 225 3.60 -22.32 -1.65
N GLY A 226 2.61 -22.39 -2.50
CA GLY A 226 2.79 -22.73 -3.92
C GLY A 226 3.45 -21.58 -4.70
N LEU A 227 3.82 -21.84 -5.93
CA LEU A 227 4.34 -20.82 -6.84
C LEU A 227 3.32 -19.70 -7.02
N HIS A 228 3.79 -18.48 -7.11
CA HIS A 228 2.99 -17.29 -7.42
C HIS A 228 1.71 -17.17 -6.58
N ASP A 229 1.82 -17.09 -5.28
CA ASP A 229 0.66 -17.03 -4.35
C ASP A 229 -0.33 -18.22 -4.45
N GLY A 230 0.03 -19.28 -5.16
CA GLY A 230 -0.74 -20.54 -5.17
C GLY A 230 -0.78 -21.19 -3.79
N ALA A 231 -1.79 -22.02 -3.56
CA ALA A 231 -1.82 -22.86 -2.37
C ALA A 231 -0.65 -23.86 -2.36
N MET A 232 -0.22 -24.27 -1.18
CA MET A 232 0.86 -25.26 -1.00
C MET A 232 0.58 -26.53 -1.81
N SER A 233 1.48 -26.88 -2.72
CA SER A 233 1.33 -28.01 -3.63
C SER A 233 1.61 -29.33 -2.90
N THR A 234 0.65 -29.81 -2.12
CA THR A 234 0.74 -31.08 -1.38
C THR A 234 -0.64 -31.68 -1.12
N THR A 235 -0.71 -33.01 -1.13
CA THR A 235 -1.89 -33.79 -0.74
C THR A 235 -1.81 -34.35 0.69
N LEU A 236 -0.77 -33.95 1.44
CA LEU A 236 -0.55 -34.43 2.80
C LEU A 236 -1.72 -34.06 3.73
N PRO A 237 -2.01 -34.89 4.74
CA PRO A 237 -2.98 -34.56 5.78
C PRO A 237 -2.45 -33.40 6.64
N MET A 238 -3.33 -32.72 7.36
CA MET A 238 -3.02 -31.47 8.09
C MET A 238 -1.79 -31.60 9.03
N HIS A 239 -1.71 -32.65 9.82
CA HIS A 239 -0.59 -32.86 10.75
C HIS A 239 0.76 -33.03 10.04
N GLU A 240 0.78 -33.53 8.82
CA GLU A 240 2.00 -33.61 8.00
C GLU A 240 2.32 -32.29 7.31
N LYS A 241 1.31 -31.52 6.91
CA LYS A 241 1.50 -30.14 6.43
C LYS A 241 2.13 -29.27 7.52
N VAL A 242 1.68 -29.39 8.77
CA VAL A 242 2.29 -28.70 9.93
C VAL A 242 3.75 -29.09 10.07
N ARG A 243 4.08 -30.39 10.06
CA ARG A 243 5.48 -30.86 10.16
C ARG A 243 6.36 -30.38 9.02
N MET A 244 5.85 -30.46 7.79
CA MET A 244 6.58 -30.01 6.60
C MET A 244 6.85 -28.50 6.64
N LEU A 245 5.85 -27.68 6.94
CA LEU A 245 6.03 -26.26 7.07
C LEU A 245 6.97 -25.91 8.23
N GLN A 246 6.83 -26.57 9.39
CA GLN A 246 7.73 -26.41 10.53
C GLN A 246 9.18 -26.65 10.12
N GLN A 247 9.44 -27.75 9.39
CA GLN A 247 10.79 -28.07 8.92
C GLN A 247 11.31 -27.03 7.92
N ALA A 248 10.46 -26.59 6.99
CA ALA A 248 10.86 -25.57 6.03
C ALA A 248 11.25 -24.24 6.71
N LEU A 249 10.50 -23.80 7.72
CA LEU A 249 10.83 -22.58 8.47
C LEU A 249 12.12 -22.73 9.28
N LEU A 250 12.36 -23.90 9.87
CA LEU A 250 13.61 -24.18 10.58
C LEU A 250 14.82 -24.19 9.64
N ASP A 251 14.69 -24.79 8.46
CA ASP A 251 15.75 -24.81 7.46
C ASP A 251 16.03 -23.40 6.92
N GLN A 252 15.00 -22.59 6.66
CA GLN A 252 15.17 -21.18 6.28
C GLN A 252 15.88 -20.39 7.36
N ARG A 253 15.55 -20.61 8.62
CA ARG A 253 16.23 -19.96 9.75
C ARG A 253 17.69 -20.42 9.87
N GLN A 254 17.98 -21.70 9.63
CA GLN A 254 19.36 -22.21 9.57
C GLN A 254 20.16 -21.54 8.45
N ILE A 255 19.56 -21.38 7.26
CA ILE A 255 20.18 -20.64 6.15
C ILE A 255 20.55 -19.22 6.56
N LEU A 256 19.68 -18.50 7.28
CA LEU A 256 20.01 -17.17 7.80
C LEU A 256 21.18 -17.21 8.79
N ALA A 257 21.17 -18.16 9.74
CA ALA A 257 22.23 -18.32 10.74
C ALA A 257 23.62 -18.60 10.13
N GLU A 258 23.64 -19.34 9.02
CA GLU A 258 24.89 -19.72 8.34
C GLU A 258 25.45 -18.66 7.38
N ASN A 259 24.61 -17.72 6.94
CA ASN A 259 24.98 -16.78 5.86
C ASN A 259 24.89 -15.30 6.26
N ILE A 260 24.53 -14.99 7.50
CA ILE A 260 24.49 -13.63 8.05
C ILE A 260 25.38 -13.58 9.30
N ASP A 261 26.39 -12.72 9.29
CA ASP A 261 27.38 -12.62 10.38
C ASP A 261 26.84 -11.85 11.60
N ARG A 262 25.79 -12.41 12.21
CA ARG A 262 25.24 -11.98 13.51
C ARG A 262 24.28 -13.05 14.05
N PRO A 263 23.98 -13.05 15.37
CA PRO A 263 23.03 -14.01 15.96
C PRO A 263 21.67 -13.94 15.23
N VAL A 264 21.16 -15.10 14.84
CA VAL A 264 19.94 -15.22 14.01
C VAL A 264 18.71 -14.60 14.68
N GLU A 265 18.68 -14.53 16.01
CA GLU A 265 17.63 -13.89 16.81
C GLU A 265 17.63 -12.35 16.63
N THR A 266 18.74 -11.77 16.14
CA THR A 266 18.85 -10.34 15.85
C THR A 266 18.55 -10.00 14.39
N VAL A 267 18.46 -11.01 13.53
CA VAL A 267 18.06 -10.86 12.13
C VAL A 267 16.55 -10.64 12.06
N PRO A 268 16.06 -9.54 11.47
CA PRO A 268 14.62 -9.33 11.34
C PRO A 268 13.97 -10.41 10.48
N GLN A 269 13.01 -11.13 11.05
CA GLN A 269 12.27 -12.21 10.40
C GLN A 269 10.77 -12.00 10.57
N ALA A 270 9.99 -12.32 9.55
CA ALA A 270 8.54 -12.20 9.54
C ALA A 270 7.89 -13.49 9.03
N PHE A 271 6.75 -13.84 9.60
CA PHE A 271 5.91 -14.95 9.14
C PHE A 271 4.48 -14.45 9.00
N THR A 272 3.87 -14.63 7.83
CA THR A 272 2.50 -14.21 7.54
C THR A 272 1.61 -15.43 7.35
N PRO A 273 0.73 -15.77 8.31
CA PRO A 273 -0.20 -16.89 8.18
C PRO A 273 -1.38 -16.53 7.26
N TYR A 274 -1.13 -16.50 5.95
CA TYR A 274 -2.11 -16.07 4.93
C TYR A 274 -2.85 -17.27 4.31
N LYS A 275 -4.13 -17.12 4.05
CA LYS A 275 -5.02 -18.15 3.45
C LYS A 275 -4.89 -19.50 4.19
N GLU A 276 -4.53 -20.58 3.49
CA GLU A 276 -4.39 -21.94 4.05
C GLU A 276 -3.31 -22.03 5.16
N VAL A 277 -2.32 -21.15 5.14
CA VAL A 277 -1.26 -21.13 6.17
C VAL A 277 -1.81 -20.73 7.54
N LEU A 278 -2.90 -19.95 7.59
CA LEU A 278 -3.57 -19.63 8.87
C LEU A 278 -4.19 -20.87 9.52
N GLU A 279 -4.74 -21.78 8.71
CA GLU A 279 -5.25 -23.06 9.21
C GLU A 279 -4.11 -23.94 9.71
N ILE A 280 -3.00 -24.03 8.96
CA ILE A 280 -1.80 -24.79 9.38
C ILE A 280 -1.25 -24.24 10.69
N TYR A 281 -1.14 -22.90 10.82
CA TYR A 281 -0.72 -22.26 12.06
C TYR A 281 -1.63 -22.61 13.24
N SER A 282 -2.94 -22.58 13.02
CA SER A 282 -3.95 -22.89 14.03
C SER A 282 -3.95 -24.37 14.45
N ASN A 283 -3.39 -25.26 13.63
CA ASN A 283 -3.23 -26.68 13.91
C ASN A 283 -1.88 -27.06 14.56
N GLY A 284 -1.19 -26.07 15.15
CA GLY A 284 -0.04 -26.33 16.03
C GLY A 284 1.32 -26.05 15.42
N LEU A 285 1.42 -25.24 14.36
CA LEU A 285 2.71 -24.74 13.88
C LEU A 285 3.37 -23.89 14.97
N GLU A 286 4.61 -24.18 15.31
CA GLU A 286 5.39 -23.42 16.28
C GLU A 286 6.40 -22.50 15.59
N LEU A 287 6.54 -21.29 16.11
CA LEU A 287 7.47 -20.28 15.59
C LEU A 287 8.47 -19.90 16.69
N PRO A 288 9.76 -19.72 16.37
CA PRO A 288 10.74 -19.13 17.29
C PRO A 288 10.23 -17.78 17.81
N ASP A 289 10.47 -17.50 19.07
CA ASP A 289 9.84 -16.38 19.82
C ASP A 289 10.18 -15.01 19.24
N ASP A 290 11.34 -14.86 18.59
CA ASP A 290 11.86 -13.65 17.97
C ASP A 290 11.28 -13.37 16.57
N VAL A 291 10.59 -14.33 15.93
CA VAL A 291 9.96 -14.14 14.62
C VAL A 291 8.68 -13.30 14.76
N THR A 292 8.57 -12.23 13.99
CA THR A 292 7.37 -11.38 13.94
C THR A 292 6.22 -12.10 13.24
N ILE A 293 5.06 -12.22 13.89
CA ILE A 293 3.85 -12.74 13.23
C ILE A 293 3.11 -11.57 12.56
N VAL A 294 2.93 -11.61 11.25
CA VAL A 294 2.24 -10.58 10.48
C VAL A 294 0.83 -11.05 10.18
N TRP A 295 -0.16 -10.52 10.90
CA TRP A 295 -1.56 -10.90 10.74
C TRP A 295 -2.16 -10.28 9.48
N PRO A 296 -2.73 -11.10 8.57
CA PRO A 296 -3.43 -10.58 7.40
C PRO A 296 -4.86 -10.17 7.75
N ASP A 297 -5.39 -9.21 6.99
CA ASP A 297 -6.82 -8.98 6.90
C ASP A 297 -7.52 -10.03 6.02
N ASP A 298 -8.82 -9.84 5.77
CA ASP A 298 -9.62 -10.70 4.88
C ASP A 298 -9.53 -10.29 3.40
N ASN A 299 -8.56 -9.45 3.01
CA ASN A 299 -8.36 -8.77 1.73
C ASN A 299 -9.33 -7.59 1.49
N TYR A 300 -10.24 -7.32 2.42
CA TYR A 300 -11.27 -6.27 2.32
C TYR A 300 -11.24 -5.29 3.48
N GLY A 301 -10.17 -5.33 4.28
CA GLY A 301 -9.91 -4.40 5.36
C GLY A 301 -10.33 -4.86 6.76
N TYR A 302 -10.84 -6.08 6.94
CA TYR A 302 -11.20 -6.65 8.25
C TYR A 302 -10.14 -7.65 8.72
N MET A 303 -9.56 -7.42 9.90
CA MET A 303 -8.55 -8.32 10.46
C MET A 303 -9.18 -9.67 10.83
N LYS A 304 -8.69 -10.76 10.25
CA LYS A 304 -9.21 -12.11 10.51
C LYS A 304 -8.81 -12.64 11.88
N ARG A 305 -7.62 -12.27 12.34
CA ARG A 305 -7.06 -12.68 13.61
C ARG A 305 -6.11 -11.62 14.13
N LEU A 306 -6.01 -11.50 15.44
CA LEU A 306 -5.05 -10.69 16.16
C LEU A 306 -4.29 -11.57 17.16
N SER A 307 -3.18 -11.04 17.71
CA SER A 307 -2.39 -11.73 18.70
C SER A 307 -3.18 -12.02 19.97
N GLY A 308 -3.33 -13.29 20.30
CA GLY A 308 -3.87 -13.75 21.60
C GLY A 308 -2.87 -13.53 22.72
N VAL A 309 -3.26 -13.87 23.95
CA VAL A 309 -2.42 -13.66 25.17
C VAL A 309 -1.02 -14.31 25.06
N ARG A 310 -0.92 -15.47 24.40
CA ARG A 310 0.35 -16.16 24.19
C ARG A 310 1.22 -15.41 23.18
N GLU A 311 0.64 -15.04 22.04
CA GLU A 311 1.38 -14.34 20.99
C GLU A 311 1.82 -12.93 21.43
N GLN A 312 1.05 -12.23 22.26
CA GLN A 312 1.41 -10.90 22.77
C GLN A 312 2.66 -10.88 23.65
N ARG A 313 3.07 -12.04 24.21
CA ARG A 313 4.27 -12.17 25.05
C ARG A 313 5.56 -12.41 24.24
N ARG A 314 5.44 -12.64 22.94
CA ARG A 314 6.58 -12.96 22.07
C ARG A 314 7.50 -11.75 21.93
N THR A 315 8.81 -11.97 21.89
CA THR A 315 9.82 -10.92 21.67
C THR A 315 9.79 -10.38 20.24
N GLY A 316 9.45 -11.22 19.27
CA GLY A 316 9.22 -10.85 17.87
C GLY A 316 8.01 -9.97 17.65
N ARG A 317 7.08 -9.91 18.65
CA ARG A 317 5.85 -9.12 18.57
C ARG A 317 5.00 -9.50 17.35
N SER A 318 4.17 -8.58 16.86
CA SER A 318 3.39 -8.82 15.65
C SER A 318 3.34 -7.62 14.72
N GLY A 319 2.72 -7.81 13.58
CA GLY A 319 2.48 -6.82 12.55
C GLY A 319 1.16 -7.08 11.85
N VAL A 320 0.90 -6.28 10.80
CA VAL A 320 -0.28 -6.42 9.94
C VAL A 320 0.12 -6.46 8.48
N TYR A 321 -0.62 -7.25 7.70
CA TYR A 321 -0.67 -7.19 6.24
C TYR A 321 -2.08 -6.78 5.85
N TYR A 322 -2.24 -5.54 5.38
CA TYR A 322 -3.52 -4.88 5.18
C TYR A 322 -3.73 -4.53 3.70
N HIS A 323 -4.98 -4.58 3.21
CA HIS A 323 -5.31 -4.30 1.82
C HIS A 323 -6.15 -3.04 1.65
N VAL A 324 -5.74 -2.18 0.72
CA VAL A 324 -6.55 -1.09 0.17
C VAL A 324 -6.75 -1.25 -1.34
N SER A 325 -6.10 -2.24 -1.92
CA SER A 325 -6.27 -2.77 -3.28
C SER A 325 -6.13 -4.28 -3.23
N TYR A 326 -6.90 -5.02 -4.02
CA TYR A 326 -6.84 -6.48 -4.06
C TYR A 326 -7.21 -7.02 -5.43
N LEU A 327 -6.36 -7.89 -5.98
CA LEU A 327 -6.61 -8.70 -7.16
C LEU A 327 -6.88 -10.13 -6.72
N GLY A 328 -8.10 -10.62 -6.89
CA GLY A 328 -8.42 -12.00 -6.51
C GLY A 328 -9.90 -12.26 -6.28
N VAL A 329 -10.20 -13.47 -5.86
CA VAL A 329 -11.55 -13.95 -5.61
C VAL A 329 -12.07 -13.54 -4.22
N PRO A 330 -13.38 -13.29 -4.05
CA PRO A 330 -14.44 -13.33 -5.07
C PRO A 330 -14.50 -12.11 -5.97
N HIS A 331 -13.96 -10.94 -5.57
CA HIS A 331 -13.98 -9.68 -6.29
C HIS A 331 -12.68 -8.91 -6.15
N SER A 332 -12.14 -8.42 -7.27
CA SER A 332 -11.05 -7.45 -7.28
C SER A 332 -11.57 -6.03 -7.04
N TYR A 333 -10.75 -5.17 -6.43
CA TYR A 333 -10.94 -3.72 -6.38
C TYR A 333 -9.57 -3.04 -6.50
N LEU A 334 -9.36 -2.31 -7.59
CA LEU A 334 -8.05 -1.85 -8.03
C LEU A 334 -8.01 -0.34 -8.33
N TRP A 335 -9.17 0.26 -8.70
CA TRP A 335 -9.18 1.56 -9.37
C TRP A 335 -9.65 2.71 -8.49
N PHE A 336 -10.42 2.42 -7.45
CA PHE A 336 -11.03 3.44 -6.60
C PHE A 336 -10.69 3.27 -5.14
N SER A 337 -10.34 4.39 -4.52
CA SER A 337 -10.10 4.49 -3.09
C SER A 337 -11.43 4.43 -2.33
N THR A 338 -11.85 3.25 -1.93
CA THR A 338 -13.19 3.02 -1.32
C THR A 338 -13.16 2.37 0.05
N THR A 339 -11.98 2.04 0.58
CA THR A 339 -11.83 1.55 1.97
C THR A 339 -11.99 2.73 2.93
N PRO A 340 -13.01 2.72 3.82
CA PRO A 340 -13.26 3.85 4.70
C PRO A 340 -12.13 4.06 5.71
N PRO A 341 -11.70 5.30 5.97
CA PRO A 341 -10.72 5.62 7.01
C PRO A 341 -11.10 5.12 8.40
N SER A 342 -12.39 5.14 8.74
CA SER A 342 -12.91 4.61 10.01
C SER A 342 -12.69 3.10 10.15
N LEU A 343 -12.84 2.33 9.07
CA LEU A 343 -12.52 0.90 9.07
C LEU A 343 -11.02 0.67 9.25
N MET A 344 -10.19 1.41 8.51
CA MET A 344 -8.73 1.32 8.66
C MET A 344 -8.32 1.62 10.11
N TYR A 345 -8.86 2.69 10.70
CA TYR A 345 -8.55 3.06 12.08
C TYR A 345 -8.98 1.98 13.08
N GLU A 346 -10.20 1.50 12.99
CA GLU A 346 -10.75 0.48 13.88
C GLU A 346 -9.89 -0.79 13.88
N GLU A 347 -9.58 -1.30 12.70
CA GLU A 347 -8.86 -2.56 12.56
C GLU A 347 -7.37 -2.43 12.91
N LEU A 348 -6.73 -1.36 12.47
CA LEU A 348 -5.31 -1.11 12.74
C LEU A 348 -5.06 -0.72 14.20
N ARG A 349 -5.99 0.02 14.83
CA ARG A 349 -5.92 0.36 16.25
C ARG A 349 -6.03 -0.89 17.13
N LYS A 350 -6.99 -1.77 16.86
CA LYS A 350 -7.11 -3.08 17.55
C LYS A 350 -5.85 -3.92 17.40
N ALA A 351 -5.28 -3.95 16.19
CA ALA A 351 -4.04 -4.68 15.94
C ALA A 351 -2.87 -4.11 16.74
N TYR A 352 -2.71 -2.78 16.73
CA TYR A 352 -1.66 -2.11 17.50
C TYR A 352 -1.79 -2.38 19.01
N ASP A 353 -2.99 -2.26 19.55
CA ASP A 353 -3.27 -2.51 20.97
C ASP A 353 -3.03 -3.97 21.38
N THR A 354 -2.94 -4.90 20.42
CA THR A 354 -2.60 -6.30 20.61
C THR A 354 -1.18 -6.64 20.11
N THR A 355 -0.26 -5.69 20.21
CA THR A 355 1.19 -5.80 19.92
C THR A 355 1.61 -5.77 18.46
N ALA A 356 0.75 -5.39 17.53
CA ALA A 356 1.14 -5.22 16.14
C ALA A 356 1.86 -3.88 15.91
N ASP A 357 3.03 -3.72 16.53
CA ASP A 357 3.89 -2.54 16.43
C ASP A 357 5.23 -2.81 15.73
N ARG A 358 5.43 -4.05 15.24
CA ARG A 358 6.72 -4.43 14.64
C ARG A 358 6.78 -4.18 13.14
N LEU A 359 5.77 -4.58 12.38
CA LEU A 359 5.74 -4.45 10.92
C LEU A 359 4.32 -4.19 10.42
N TRP A 360 4.15 -3.06 9.71
CA TRP A 360 2.91 -2.75 8.99
C TRP A 360 3.20 -2.72 7.49
N LEU A 361 2.56 -3.63 6.76
CA LEU A 361 2.66 -3.79 5.31
C LEU A 361 1.30 -3.53 4.67
N LEU A 362 1.24 -2.54 3.79
CA LEU A 362 0.03 -2.18 3.04
C LEU A 362 0.11 -2.69 1.61
N ASN A 363 -0.79 -3.58 1.20
CA ASN A 363 -1.01 -3.85 -0.22
C ASN A 363 -1.79 -2.68 -0.84
N CYS A 364 -1.14 -1.93 -1.72
CA CYS A 364 -1.69 -0.77 -2.40
C CYS A 364 -1.75 -0.95 -3.93
N GLY A 365 -1.55 -2.17 -4.42
CA GLY A 365 -1.56 -2.48 -5.86
C GLY A 365 -0.50 -1.69 -6.62
N ASP A 366 -0.94 -0.86 -7.55
CA ASP A 366 -0.12 -0.07 -8.45
C ASP A 366 0.13 1.37 -7.98
N LEU A 367 -0.08 1.68 -6.72
CA LEU A 367 -0.03 3.00 -6.06
C LEU A 367 -1.21 3.92 -6.42
N LYS A 368 -1.46 4.12 -7.71
CA LYS A 368 -2.53 5.01 -8.18
C LYS A 368 -3.90 4.51 -7.77
N GLY A 369 -4.74 5.46 -7.38
CA GLY A 369 -6.06 5.23 -6.79
C GLY A 369 -6.03 4.99 -5.28
N SER A 370 -4.87 4.76 -4.67
CA SER A 370 -4.72 4.47 -3.23
C SER A 370 -3.96 5.54 -2.45
N GLU A 371 -3.66 6.70 -3.04
CA GLU A 371 -2.76 7.73 -2.50
C GLU A 371 -3.20 8.19 -1.10
N MET A 372 -4.48 8.44 -0.91
CA MET A 372 -5.01 8.89 0.38
C MET A 372 -4.92 7.79 1.45
N GLN A 373 -5.25 6.53 1.12
CA GLN A 373 -5.15 5.42 2.07
C GLN A 373 -3.71 5.07 2.38
N VAL A 374 -2.78 5.15 1.43
CA VAL A 374 -1.34 4.99 1.67
C VAL A 374 -0.86 6.05 2.67
N SER A 375 -1.27 7.32 2.46
CA SER A 375 -0.94 8.41 3.39
C SER A 375 -1.49 8.16 4.79
N LEU A 376 -2.78 7.82 4.91
CA LEU A 376 -3.42 7.53 6.19
C LEU A 376 -2.75 6.35 6.93
N PHE A 377 -2.51 5.25 6.21
CA PHE A 377 -1.88 4.06 6.79
C PHE A 377 -0.49 4.37 7.36
N LEU A 378 0.33 5.10 6.61
CA LEU A 378 1.69 5.44 7.01
C LEU A 378 1.71 6.53 8.09
N ASP A 379 0.80 7.50 8.06
CA ASP A 379 0.61 8.48 9.13
C ASP A 379 0.21 7.81 10.45
N MET A 380 -0.69 6.82 10.41
CA MET A 380 -1.06 6.02 11.58
C MET A 380 0.12 5.17 12.08
N ALA A 381 0.87 4.56 11.17
CA ALA A 381 2.06 3.77 11.53
C ALA A 381 3.19 4.64 12.11
N TRP A 382 3.27 5.91 11.70
CA TRP A 382 4.18 6.89 12.28
C TRP A 382 3.75 7.34 13.67
N ASP A 383 2.48 7.71 13.83
CA ASP A 383 1.92 8.20 15.10
C ASP A 383 0.45 7.80 15.27
N ILE A 384 0.24 6.59 15.77
CA ILE A 384 -1.11 6.07 16.03
C ILE A 384 -1.86 6.89 17.10
N GLY A 385 -1.12 7.56 17.99
CA GLY A 385 -1.68 8.38 19.07
C GLY A 385 -2.37 9.66 18.56
N ARG A 386 -2.06 10.13 17.36
CA ARG A 386 -2.73 11.29 16.74
C ARG A 386 -4.16 11.00 16.30
N PHE A 387 -4.51 9.73 16.13
CA PHE A 387 -5.77 9.34 15.53
C PHE A 387 -6.79 8.90 16.59
N THR A 388 -8.02 9.34 16.36
CA THR A 388 -9.22 8.97 17.14
C THR A 388 -10.35 8.64 16.18
N ALA A 389 -11.40 7.98 16.68
CA ALA A 389 -12.61 7.71 15.90
C ALA A 389 -13.24 8.99 15.30
N ASP A 390 -13.10 10.13 16.01
CA ASP A 390 -13.69 11.40 15.57
C ASP A 390 -12.87 12.09 14.48
N ASN A 391 -11.53 12.07 14.57
CA ASN A 391 -10.71 12.82 13.63
C ASN A 391 -10.38 12.05 12.36
N VAL A 392 -10.37 10.72 12.39
CA VAL A 392 -10.05 9.89 11.22
C VAL A 392 -11.08 10.04 10.10
N VAL A 393 -12.35 10.28 10.44
CA VAL A 393 -13.43 10.43 9.44
C VAL A 393 -13.28 11.70 8.60
N THR A 394 -12.59 12.71 9.12
CA THR A 394 -12.31 13.96 8.40
C THR A 394 -10.95 13.95 7.70
N TYR A 395 -10.15 12.91 7.87
CA TYR A 395 -8.81 12.81 7.27
C TYR A 395 -8.81 13.02 5.76
N PRO A 396 -9.70 12.39 4.95
CA PRO A 396 -9.68 12.60 3.49
C PRO A 396 -9.85 14.05 3.09
N ALA A 397 -10.77 14.76 3.74
CA ALA A 397 -11.02 16.17 3.44
C ALA A 397 -9.85 17.06 3.85
N ARG A 398 -9.25 16.81 5.03
CA ARG A 398 -8.07 17.56 5.50
C ARG A 398 -6.86 17.32 4.61
N TRP A 399 -6.65 16.08 4.20
CA TRP A 399 -5.56 15.73 3.29
C TRP A 399 -5.69 16.43 1.95
N LEU A 400 -6.89 16.43 1.36
CA LEU A 400 -7.18 17.14 0.10
C LEU A 400 -7.11 18.67 0.27
N ALA A 401 -7.62 19.22 1.38
CA ALA A 401 -7.54 20.66 1.64
C ALA A 401 -6.08 21.14 1.83
N GLY A 402 -5.22 20.30 2.39
CA GLY A 402 -3.77 20.57 2.46
C GLY A 402 -3.12 20.70 1.08
N ILE A 403 -3.64 19.99 0.08
CA ILE A 403 -3.19 20.04 -1.31
C ILE A 403 -3.82 21.21 -2.06
N PHE A 404 -5.16 21.35 -2.03
CA PHE A 404 -5.91 22.26 -2.88
C PHE A 404 -6.26 23.59 -2.22
N GLY A 405 -6.18 23.68 -0.91
CA GLY A 405 -6.44 24.88 -0.10
C GLY A 405 -7.62 24.71 0.86
N GLU A 406 -7.50 25.33 2.03
CA GLU A 406 -8.49 25.27 3.11
C GLU A 406 -9.87 25.85 2.71
N ALA A 407 -9.90 26.77 1.75
CA ALA A 407 -11.17 27.32 1.23
C ALA A 407 -12.09 26.26 0.61
N TYR A 408 -11.56 25.11 0.24
CA TYR A 408 -12.32 24.00 -0.35
C TYR A 408 -12.72 22.92 0.66
N TYR A 409 -12.29 23.02 1.93
CA TYR A 409 -12.44 21.97 2.94
C TYR A 409 -13.89 21.45 3.05
N ASP A 410 -14.87 22.31 3.27
CA ASP A 410 -16.28 21.90 3.47
C ASP A 410 -16.84 21.16 2.25
N ARG A 411 -16.46 21.60 1.05
CA ARG A 411 -16.89 20.97 -0.20
C ARG A 411 -16.24 19.60 -0.39
N LEU A 412 -14.95 19.49 -0.09
CA LEU A 412 -14.19 18.24 -0.14
C LEU A 412 -14.70 17.25 0.90
N GLU A 413 -15.01 17.72 2.11
CA GLU A 413 -15.58 16.91 3.19
C GLU A 413 -16.94 16.33 2.78
N ALA A 414 -17.85 17.16 2.28
CA ALA A 414 -19.14 16.70 1.82
C ALA A 414 -19.04 15.69 0.66
N MET A 415 -18.09 15.86 -0.25
CA MET A 415 -17.89 14.94 -1.36
C MET A 415 -17.25 13.62 -0.95
N THR A 416 -16.20 13.65 -0.15
CA THR A 416 -15.50 12.45 0.29
C THR A 416 -16.36 11.59 1.22
N ARG A 417 -17.08 12.22 2.15
CA ARG A 417 -18.04 11.55 3.02
C ARG A 417 -19.16 10.85 2.23
N GLU A 418 -19.75 11.55 1.27
CA GLU A 418 -20.81 10.98 0.43
C GLU A 418 -20.30 9.86 -0.46
N HIS A 419 -19.12 9.99 -1.05
CA HIS A 419 -18.49 8.92 -1.83
C HIS A 419 -18.31 7.64 -1.02
N LEU A 420 -17.69 7.74 0.15
CA LEU A 420 -17.46 6.60 1.02
C LEU A 420 -18.78 5.99 1.52
N ARG A 421 -19.78 6.81 1.86
CA ARG A 421 -21.12 6.34 2.24
C ARG A 421 -21.80 5.55 1.12
N LEU A 422 -21.67 5.98 -0.14
CA LEU A 422 -22.23 5.29 -1.29
C LEU A 422 -21.44 4.04 -1.68
N ALA A 423 -20.12 4.05 -1.50
CA ALA A 423 -19.26 2.92 -1.82
C ALA A 423 -19.35 1.79 -0.78
N PHE A 424 -19.65 2.11 0.49
CA PHE A 424 -19.65 1.14 1.58
C PHE A 424 -20.62 -0.04 1.40
N PRO A 425 -21.92 0.17 1.03
CA PRO A 425 -22.82 -0.96 0.76
C PRO A 425 -22.40 -1.82 -0.43
N ARG A 426 -21.81 -1.21 -1.45
CA ARG A 426 -21.27 -1.90 -2.62
C ARG A 426 -20.26 -1.01 -3.34
N LYS A 427 -19.01 -1.49 -3.45
CA LYS A 427 -17.96 -0.78 -4.19
C LYS A 427 -18.39 -0.57 -5.65
N PRO A 428 -18.03 0.56 -6.28
CA PRO A 428 -18.32 0.76 -7.72
C PRO A 428 -17.80 -0.37 -8.59
N GLU A 429 -16.65 -0.94 -8.27
CA GLU A 429 -16.01 -2.04 -9.00
C GLU A 429 -16.77 -3.37 -8.87
N TYR A 430 -17.64 -3.51 -7.85
CA TYR A 430 -18.47 -4.71 -7.67
C TYR A 430 -19.83 -4.62 -8.38
N MET A 431 -20.12 -3.48 -9.01
CA MET A 431 -21.40 -3.28 -9.71
C MET A 431 -21.49 -4.20 -10.94
N GLY A 432 -22.55 -4.98 -11.00
CA GLY A 432 -22.81 -5.89 -12.13
C GLY A 432 -22.07 -7.22 -12.08
N TRP A 433 -21.31 -7.48 -11.04
CA TRP A 433 -20.55 -8.71 -10.89
C TRP A 433 -21.03 -9.53 -9.68
N GLY A 434 -21.30 -10.82 -9.90
CA GLY A 434 -21.55 -11.78 -8.85
C GLY A 434 -20.23 -12.27 -8.25
N TYR A 435 -19.63 -13.25 -8.91
CA TYR A 435 -18.28 -13.77 -8.65
C TYR A 435 -17.50 -13.57 -9.93
N HIS A 436 -16.40 -12.88 -9.96
CA HIS A 436 -15.90 -12.41 -11.24
C HIS A 436 -14.46 -12.75 -11.56
N TRP A 437 -13.87 -13.72 -10.90
CA TRP A 437 -12.55 -14.12 -11.32
C TRP A 437 -12.43 -15.62 -11.49
N ASN A 438 -12.33 -16.05 -12.74
CA ASN A 438 -11.84 -17.36 -13.07
C ASN A 438 -10.56 -17.22 -13.91
N ARG A 439 -9.41 -17.43 -13.27
CA ARG A 439 -8.08 -17.33 -13.88
C ARG A 439 -7.88 -18.33 -15.02
N PHE A 440 -8.61 -19.45 -15.01
CA PHE A 440 -8.44 -20.57 -15.94
C PHE A 440 -9.49 -20.61 -17.04
N ASP A 441 -10.60 -19.97 -16.81
CA ASP A 441 -11.69 -19.87 -17.77
C ASP A 441 -11.86 -18.38 -18.09
N HIS A 442 -11.29 -17.94 -19.21
CA HIS A 442 -11.39 -16.54 -19.69
C HIS A 442 -12.82 -16.12 -20.02
N ASN A 443 -13.80 -16.96 -19.76
CA ASN A 443 -15.19 -16.57 -19.70
C ASN A 443 -15.38 -15.69 -18.45
N CYS A 444 -15.17 -14.38 -18.63
CA CYS A 444 -15.66 -13.39 -17.69
C CYS A 444 -17.07 -13.77 -17.32
N GLU A 445 -17.31 -13.99 -16.03
CA GLU A 445 -18.63 -14.32 -15.55
C GLU A 445 -19.68 -13.37 -16.08
N GLN A 446 -20.85 -13.88 -16.29
CA GLN A 446 -21.96 -13.10 -16.79
C GLN A 446 -22.23 -11.92 -15.86
N LEU A 447 -22.38 -10.76 -16.46
CA LEU A 447 -22.88 -9.56 -15.75
C LEU A 447 -24.20 -9.92 -15.08
N THR A 448 -24.23 -9.78 -13.75
CA THR A 448 -25.43 -10.02 -12.96
C THR A 448 -26.13 -8.70 -12.61
N ASP A 449 -27.44 -8.77 -12.40
CA ASP A 449 -28.17 -7.65 -11.81
C ASP A 449 -27.73 -7.46 -10.35
N THR A 450 -27.69 -6.24 -9.88
CA THR A 450 -27.44 -5.92 -8.48
C THR A 450 -28.70 -6.12 -7.64
N ASP A 451 -28.56 -6.18 -6.32
CA ASP A 451 -29.69 -6.25 -5.38
C ASP A 451 -30.41 -4.90 -5.20
N PHE A 452 -29.88 -3.80 -5.77
CA PHE A 452 -30.53 -2.49 -5.68
C PHE A 452 -31.88 -2.48 -6.41
N SER A 453 -32.95 -2.28 -5.65
CA SER A 453 -34.31 -2.29 -6.15
C SER A 453 -34.68 -0.98 -6.89
N PHE A 454 -35.43 -1.15 -8.00
CA PHE A 454 -36.07 0.00 -8.70
C PHE A 454 -37.46 0.33 -8.18
N THR A 455 -38.03 -0.50 -7.33
CA THR A 455 -39.40 -0.33 -6.82
C THR A 455 -39.47 -0.16 -5.31
N ASN A 456 -38.65 -0.94 -4.57
CA ASN A 456 -38.64 -0.88 -3.14
C ASN A 456 -37.71 0.26 -2.69
N TYR A 457 -38.26 1.22 -1.96
CA TYR A 457 -37.55 2.38 -1.40
C TYR A 457 -36.78 3.22 -2.45
N ASP A 458 -37.02 3.02 -3.73
CA ASP A 458 -36.29 3.69 -4.83
C ASP A 458 -34.76 3.58 -4.72
N GLU A 459 -34.24 2.44 -4.23
CA GLU A 459 -32.80 2.28 -3.94
C GLU A 459 -31.92 2.61 -5.14
N ALA A 460 -32.15 1.97 -6.29
CA ALA A 460 -31.36 2.20 -7.50
C ALA A 460 -31.53 3.63 -8.06
N PRO A 461 -32.74 4.20 -8.19
CA PRO A 461 -32.92 5.60 -8.56
C PRO A 461 -32.23 6.59 -7.62
N ARG A 462 -32.35 6.41 -6.31
CA ARG A 462 -31.72 7.28 -5.30
C ARG A 462 -30.21 7.20 -5.36
N ARG A 463 -29.65 6.00 -5.51
CA ARG A 463 -28.20 5.78 -5.67
C ARG A 463 -27.68 6.47 -6.93
N LEU A 464 -28.36 6.31 -8.07
CA LEU A 464 -28.00 6.97 -9.32
C LEU A 464 -28.02 8.49 -9.20
N GLU A 465 -29.03 9.04 -8.56
CA GLU A 465 -29.14 10.50 -8.36
C GLU A 465 -28.08 11.03 -7.39
N ALA A 466 -27.73 10.28 -6.34
CA ALA A 466 -26.67 10.66 -5.42
C ALA A 466 -25.31 10.71 -6.12
N TYR A 467 -24.95 9.68 -6.90
CA TYR A 467 -23.72 9.69 -7.69
C TYR A 467 -23.70 10.78 -8.77
N ARG A 468 -24.84 11.03 -9.44
CA ARG A 468 -24.94 12.11 -10.41
C ARG A 468 -24.66 13.49 -9.78
N LYS A 469 -25.23 13.75 -8.61
CA LYS A 469 -24.98 14.99 -7.85
C LYS A 469 -23.52 15.09 -7.42
N LEU A 470 -22.94 13.97 -7.00
CA LEU A 470 -21.55 13.89 -6.56
C LEU A 470 -20.60 14.19 -7.73
N GLY A 471 -20.80 13.53 -8.89
CA GLY A 471 -20.02 13.78 -10.10
C GLY A 471 -20.12 15.22 -10.59
N ALA A 472 -21.34 15.82 -10.58
CA ALA A 472 -21.53 17.21 -10.96
C ALA A 472 -20.82 18.21 -10.02
N ARG A 473 -20.77 17.92 -8.70
CA ARG A 473 -20.01 18.74 -7.74
C ARG A 473 -18.50 18.64 -7.98
N ALA A 474 -17.99 17.44 -8.26
CA ALA A 474 -16.59 17.26 -8.59
C ALA A 474 -16.20 17.98 -9.88
N GLU A 475 -17.06 17.91 -10.93
CA GLU A 475 -16.86 18.61 -12.19
C GLU A 475 -16.86 20.14 -12.02
N ALA A 476 -17.81 20.68 -11.25
CA ALA A 476 -17.85 22.10 -10.94
C ALA A 476 -16.55 22.56 -10.25
N LEU A 477 -16.07 21.80 -9.26
CA LEU A 477 -14.83 22.15 -8.55
C LEU A 477 -13.58 21.99 -9.43
N LEU A 478 -13.55 21.01 -10.35
CA LEU A 478 -12.47 20.85 -11.32
C LEU A 478 -12.28 22.11 -12.20
N HIS A 479 -13.38 22.80 -12.55
CA HIS A 479 -13.33 24.04 -13.32
C HIS A 479 -12.90 25.26 -12.49
N GLU A 480 -13.08 25.21 -11.17
CA GLU A 480 -12.67 26.30 -10.26
C GLU A 480 -11.20 26.18 -9.83
N ILE A 481 -10.66 24.95 -9.79
CA ILE A 481 -9.26 24.70 -9.42
C ILE A 481 -8.34 25.30 -10.49
N GLY A 482 -7.31 26.01 -10.05
CA GLY A 482 -6.31 26.61 -10.93
C GLY A 482 -5.60 25.56 -11.81
N ASP A 483 -5.16 25.99 -13.00
CA ASP A 483 -4.61 25.10 -14.03
C ASP A 483 -3.43 24.25 -13.54
N GLU A 484 -2.56 24.79 -12.70
CA GLU A 484 -1.40 24.05 -12.14
C GLU A 484 -1.83 22.85 -11.25
N ALA A 485 -2.95 22.98 -10.53
CA ALA A 485 -3.45 21.93 -9.63
C ALA A 485 -4.49 21.00 -10.27
N ARG A 486 -4.94 21.33 -11.49
CA ARG A 486 -6.00 20.57 -12.17
C ARG A 486 -5.64 19.10 -12.46
N PRO A 487 -4.40 18.73 -12.86
CA PRO A 487 -4.01 17.34 -13.01
C PRO A 487 -4.12 16.55 -11.70
N ALA A 488 -3.62 17.12 -10.60
CA ALA A 488 -3.75 16.50 -9.27
C ALA A 488 -5.22 16.37 -8.84
N PHE A 489 -6.04 17.39 -9.06
CA PHE A 489 -7.46 17.33 -8.71
C PHE A 489 -8.21 16.29 -9.56
N TYR A 490 -7.87 16.20 -10.84
CA TYR A 490 -8.43 15.17 -11.72
C TYR A 490 -8.13 13.78 -11.16
N GLN A 491 -6.89 13.48 -10.83
CA GLN A 491 -6.44 12.19 -10.30
C GLN A 491 -7.06 11.87 -8.94
N LEU A 492 -6.98 12.80 -8.00
CA LEU A 492 -7.28 12.53 -6.59
C LEU A 492 -8.75 12.71 -6.22
N VAL A 493 -9.52 13.46 -7.00
CA VAL A 493 -10.92 13.78 -6.68
C VAL A 493 -11.87 13.46 -7.83
N TYR A 494 -11.64 14.07 -9.02
CA TYR A 494 -12.59 13.96 -10.12
C TYR A 494 -12.71 12.53 -10.66
N TYR A 495 -11.58 11.89 -10.96
CA TYR A 495 -11.56 10.52 -11.49
C TYR A 495 -12.29 9.51 -10.60
N PRO A 496 -11.99 9.36 -9.29
CA PRO A 496 -12.69 8.39 -8.47
C PRO A 496 -14.20 8.68 -8.34
N LEU A 497 -14.61 9.93 -8.24
CA LEU A 497 -16.02 10.29 -8.11
C LEU A 497 -16.78 10.11 -9.42
N ARG A 498 -16.23 10.57 -10.52
CA ARG A 498 -16.83 10.45 -11.84
C ARG A 498 -16.83 9.01 -12.35
N GLY A 499 -15.74 8.28 -12.14
CA GLY A 499 -15.65 6.85 -12.46
C GLY A 499 -16.70 6.04 -11.72
N ALA A 500 -16.85 6.27 -10.42
CA ALA A 500 -17.89 5.63 -9.61
C ALA A 500 -19.31 5.95 -10.12
N GLU A 501 -19.60 7.19 -10.52
CA GLU A 501 -20.87 7.56 -11.15
C GLU A 501 -21.09 6.77 -12.45
N LEU A 502 -20.10 6.74 -13.34
CA LEU A 502 -20.20 6.06 -14.63
C LEU A 502 -20.43 4.56 -14.47
N MET A 503 -19.72 3.90 -13.55
CA MET A 503 -19.92 2.47 -13.23
C MET A 503 -21.35 2.20 -12.76
N ASN A 504 -21.87 3.01 -11.85
CA ASN A 504 -23.26 2.87 -11.37
C ASN A 504 -24.28 3.14 -12.48
N ARG A 505 -24.07 4.16 -13.31
CA ARG A 505 -24.95 4.48 -14.45
C ARG A 505 -24.98 3.36 -15.49
N MET A 506 -23.83 2.80 -15.82
CA MET A 506 -23.71 1.70 -16.78
C MET A 506 -24.45 0.46 -16.26
N THR A 507 -24.15 0.03 -15.05
CA THR A 507 -24.70 -1.22 -14.50
C THR A 507 -26.19 -1.12 -14.19
N LEU A 508 -26.62 -0.14 -13.40
CA LEU A 508 -28.03 0.05 -13.05
C LEU A 508 -28.87 0.48 -14.27
N GLY A 509 -28.28 1.18 -15.21
CA GLY A 509 -28.93 1.49 -16.51
C GLY A 509 -29.22 0.21 -17.30
N GLY A 510 -28.26 -0.69 -17.41
CA GLY A 510 -28.41 -2.01 -18.03
C GLY A 510 -29.43 -2.89 -17.31
N GLN A 511 -29.36 -2.95 -15.97
CA GLN A 511 -30.32 -3.67 -15.13
C GLN A 511 -31.75 -3.16 -15.35
N ARG A 512 -31.97 -1.85 -15.34
CA ARG A 512 -33.28 -1.23 -15.62
C ARG A 512 -33.76 -1.51 -17.05
N HIS A 513 -32.83 -1.56 -18.01
CA HIS A 513 -33.17 -1.93 -19.38
C HIS A 513 -33.69 -3.37 -19.46
N ARG A 514 -32.97 -4.34 -18.87
CA ARG A 514 -33.41 -5.76 -18.82
C ARG A 514 -34.75 -5.91 -18.10
N TRP A 515 -34.93 -5.20 -16.98
CA TRP A 515 -36.19 -5.21 -16.23
C TRP A 515 -37.37 -4.71 -17.06
N TYR A 516 -37.22 -3.58 -17.79
CA TYR A 516 -38.26 -3.06 -18.69
C TYR A 516 -38.50 -3.96 -19.89
N ALA A 517 -37.48 -4.63 -20.43
CA ALA A 517 -37.62 -5.57 -21.53
C ALA A 517 -38.50 -6.76 -21.11
N ARG A 518 -38.28 -7.32 -19.91
CA ARG A 518 -39.12 -8.38 -19.34
C ARG A 518 -40.60 -7.96 -19.18
N GLN A 519 -40.85 -6.69 -19.01
CA GLN A 519 -42.22 -6.11 -18.90
C GLN A 519 -42.82 -5.69 -20.24
N GLY A 520 -42.13 -5.85 -21.37
CA GLY A 520 -42.58 -5.43 -22.69
C GLY A 520 -42.70 -3.92 -22.88
N ARG A 521 -42.05 -3.08 -22.05
CA ARG A 521 -42.19 -1.61 -22.11
C ARG A 521 -41.51 -1.02 -23.34
N ALA A 522 -42.22 -0.13 -24.08
CA ALA A 522 -41.70 0.59 -25.25
C ALA A 522 -40.41 1.40 -24.96
N ALA A 523 -40.24 1.90 -23.74
CA ALA A 523 -39.04 2.60 -23.27
C ALA A 523 -37.75 1.79 -23.37
N THR A 524 -37.81 0.47 -23.53
CA THR A 524 -36.67 -0.43 -23.71
C THR A 524 -35.81 -0.04 -24.91
N LYS A 525 -36.42 0.25 -26.06
CA LYS A 525 -35.71 0.63 -27.29
C LYS A 525 -34.95 1.96 -27.18
N CYS A 526 -35.52 2.92 -26.50
CA CYS A 526 -34.90 4.24 -26.28
C CYS A 526 -33.69 4.14 -25.36
N ARG A 527 -33.74 3.29 -24.35
CA ARG A 527 -32.66 3.12 -23.38
C ARG A 527 -31.47 2.29 -23.89
N ALA A 528 -31.73 1.31 -24.78
CA ALA A 528 -30.65 0.57 -25.46
C ALA A 528 -29.76 1.53 -26.27
N ARG A 529 -30.37 2.51 -26.97
CA ARG A 529 -29.64 3.55 -27.71
C ARG A 529 -28.81 4.45 -26.79
N ARG A 530 -29.33 4.83 -25.62
CA ARG A 530 -28.61 5.64 -24.63
C ARG A 530 -27.45 4.88 -23.98
N GLY A 531 -27.63 3.59 -23.68
CA GLY A 531 -26.55 2.72 -23.14
C GLY A 531 -25.40 2.56 -24.14
N ALA A 532 -25.71 2.30 -25.41
CA ALA A 532 -24.73 2.24 -26.48
C ALA A 532 -23.99 3.57 -26.72
N ALA A 533 -24.67 4.71 -26.55
CA ALA A 533 -24.06 6.03 -26.66
C ALA A 533 -23.09 6.32 -25.48
N LEU A 534 -23.39 5.86 -24.28
CA LEU A 534 -22.51 5.99 -23.10
C LEU A 534 -21.22 5.17 -23.24
N LEU A 535 -21.30 3.98 -23.85
CA LEU A 535 -20.14 3.14 -24.15
C LEU A 535 -19.27 3.70 -25.29
N ARG A 536 -19.83 4.60 -26.12
CA ARG A 536 -19.14 5.24 -27.24
C ARG A 536 -18.61 6.64 -26.92
N GLN A 537 -18.92 7.21 -25.76
CA GLN A 537 -18.27 8.45 -25.35
C GLN A 537 -16.81 8.13 -25.02
N PRO A 538 -15.83 8.58 -25.83
CA PRO A 538 -14.43 8.47 -25.41
C PRO A 538 -14.31 9.18 -24.06
N ALA A 539 -13.54 8.62 -23.17
CA ALA A 539 -12.98 9.35 -22.06
C ALA A 539 -12.41 10.63 -22.67
N GLY A 540 -13.01 11.80 -22.35
CA GLY A 540 -12.80 13.01 -23.11
C GLY A 540 -11.31 13.21 -23.33
N HIS A 541 -10.89 13.25 -24.58
CA HIS A 541 -9.65 13.85 -24.98
C HIS A 541 -9.74 15.32 -24.56
N HIS A 542 -9.22 15.63 -23.37
CA HIS A 542 -8.82 16.99 -23.11
C HIS A 542 -7.53 17.20 -23.91
N PRO A 543 -7.50 18.08 -24.91
CA PRO A 543 -6.26 18.45 -25.56
C PRO A 543 -5.42 19.19 -24.51
N GLY A 544 -4.35 18.55 -24.02
CA GLY A 544 -3.37 19.18 -23.15
C GLY A 544 -3.12 18.53 -21.79
N VAL A 545 -3.27 17.20 -21.65
CA VAL A 545 -2.68 16.45 -20.52
C VAL A 545 -1.77 15.35 -21.06
#